data_5ebb453353f0ea23fc609e20edf9d42a
#
_entry.id   5ebb453353f0ea23fc609e20edf9d42a
#
_cell.length_a   1.000
_cell.length_b   1.000
_cell.length_c   1.000
_cell.angle_alpha   90.00
_cell.angle_beta   90.00
_cell.angle_gamma   90.00
#
_symmetry.space_group_name_H-M   'P 1'
#
loop_
_entity.id
_entity.type
_entity.pdbx_description
1 polymer ?
#
loop_
_entity_poly.entity_id
_entity_poly.type
_entity_poly.pdbx_seq_one_letter_code
_entity_poly.pdbx_strand_id
1 'polypeptide(L)'
;MRSVLTIQKEITSTEKLLDLIRSTNDTSQGRMPGNRTKADLRSSKKPIFKNRPLKKAVKVGVDFGHGQMKLVMVRQSFGNRWELMNFRRVAYEEHVLRDNTTFLNFLEPILRDFCGSYRGADLWVLLSSSQVEIRHIRIPKVVKDQVSNAVYWTCRKEIQFNEKESILDYEVLGEVLEDSIPKISVMVYTAPLREVKRISSIFLKAGFHITGISTPSFAVQNLIRTGWIKKDKAPVGVIHLDEDWSRVNVFSSGQFIMSGPIKTGLKSLTDGIHESMREPMTKSSLELIREQGGTWEARQGGESLTDVQARRIMFSLHPDSRPLARDEPGYGLTTDTILNMILPPLEKLVIRIERRIEHHTLSLEEGLKRLYL
;
A
#
# COMPACT_ATOMS: atom_id res chain seq x y z
N MET A 1 43.60 1.90 -3.21
CA MET A 1 42.86 1.04 -4.18
C MET A 1 41.37 1.17 -3.86
N ARG A 2 40.64 1.91 -4.68
CA ARG A 2 39.18 2.08 -4.55
C ARG A 2 38.51 1.02 -5.41
N SER A 3 37.87 0.03 -4.79
CA SER A 3 37.03 -0.93 -5.50
C SER A 3 35.70 -0.27 -5.86
N VAL A 4 35.51 -0.05 -7.15
CA VAL A 4 34.21 0.38 -7.72
C VAL A 4 33.30 -0.84 -7.67
N LEU A 5 32.35 -0.85 -6.75
CA LEU A 5 31.25 -1.79 -6.75
C LEU A 5 30.30 -1.42 -7.91
N THR A 6 30.39 -2.18 -8.99
CA THR A 6 29.42 -2.14 -10.09
C THR A 6 28.10 -2.68 -9.55
N ILE A 7 27.13 -1.78 -9.31
CA ILE A 7 25.75 -2.16 -8.98
C ILE A 7 25.17 -2.79 -10.25
N GLN A 8 25.20 -4.12 -10.34
CA GLN A 8 24.38 -4.83 -11.31
C GLN A 8 22.93 -4.53 -11.00
N LYS A 9 22.21 -4.04 -11.99
CA LYS A 9 20.78 -3.75 -11.97
C LYS A 9 20.05 -5.05 -11.66
N GLU A 10 19.71 -5.27 -10.39
CA GLU A 10 18.82 -6.36 -10.01
C GLU A 10 17.46 -6.09 -10.64
N ILE A 11 16.94 -7.07 -11.38
CA ILE A 11 15.58 -7.06 -11.89
C ILE A 11 14.68 -7.01 -10.66
N THR A 12 14.04 -5.87 -10.46
CA THR A 12 13.15 -5.67 -9.29
C THR A 12 11.94 -6.59 -9.42
N SER A 13 11.37 -6.99 -8.28
CA SER A 13 10.16 -7.80 -8.18
C SER A 13 9.05 -7.34 -9.12
N THR A 14 8.95 -6.05 -9.33
CA THR A 14 7.95 -5.40 -10.19
C THR A 14 8.19 -5.64 -11.69
N GLU A 15 9.43 -5.81 -12.14
CA GLU A 15 9.74 -6.12 -13.55
C GLU A 15 9.30 -7.54 -13.90
N LYS A 16 9.42 -8.50 -12.97
CA LYS A 16 8.93 -9.87 -13.15
C LYS A 16 7.41 -9.94 -13.24
N LEU A 17 6.70 -9.13 -12.44
CA LEU A 17 5.24 -9.01 -12.50
C LEU A 17 4.79 -8.49 -13.88
N LEU A 18 5.52 -7.54 -14.44
CA LEU A 18 5.28 -6.99 -15.78
C LEU A 18 5.54 -7.99 -16.89
N ASP A 19 6.58 -8.80 -16.78
CA ASP A 19 6.89 -9.83 -17.79
C ASP A 19 5.82 -10.93 -17.80
N LEU A 20 5.27 -11.28 -16.64
CA LEU A 20 4.15 -12.20 -16.53
C LEU A 20 2.86 -11.62 -17.15
N ILE A 21 2.60 -10.34 -16.97
CA ILE A 21 1.46 -9.62 -17.58
C ILE A 21 1.64 -9.55 -19.11
N ARG A 22 2.86 -9.32 -19.59
CA ARG A 22 3.18 -9.27 -21.03
C ARG A 22 3.08 -10.63 -21.69
N SER A 23 3.60 -11.69 -21.05
CA SER A 23 3.56 -13.05 -21.59
C SER A 23 2.14 -13.63 -21.72
N THR A 24 1.18 -13.19 -20.88
CA THR A 24 -0.23 -13.59 -20.98
C THR A 24 -0.98 -12.88 -22.10
N ASN A 25 -0.51 -11.73 -22.59
CA ASN A 25 -1.12 -11.02 -23.71
C ASN A 25 -0.65 -11.54 -25.09
N ASP A 26 0.51 -12.20 -25.17
CA ASP A 26 1.03 -12.76 -26.42
C ASP A 26 0.43 -14.12 -26.81
N THR A 27 -0.27 -14.79 -25.91
CA THR A 27 -0.91 -16.10 -26.16
C THR A 27 -2.22 -16.05 -26.96
N SER A 28 -2.70 -14.86 -27.36
CA SER A 28 -3.93 -14.71 -28.15
C SER A 28 -3.71 -14.63 -29.67
N GLN A 29 -2.47 -14.71 -30.19
CA GLN A 29 -2.19 -14.84 -31.60
C GLN A 29 -1.41 -16.13 -31.87
N GLY A 30 -2.17 -17.15 -32.32
CA GLY A 30 -1.61 -18.44 -32.69
C GLY A 30 -0.62 -18.35 -33.85
N ARG A 31 0.69 -18.52 -33.51
CA ARG A 31 1.72 -18.94 -34.46
C ARG A 31 2.67 -19.90 -33.76
N MET A 32 2.72 -21.12 -34.26
CA MET A 32 3.67 -22.15 -33.85
C MET A 32 5.13 -21.66 -34.06
N PRO A 33 6.05 -21.97 -33.12
CA PRO A 33 7.46 -21.60 -33.31
C PRO A 33 8.13 -22.54 -34.29
N GLY A 34 8.54 -21.99 -35.42
CA GLY A 34 9.43 -22.64 -36.39
C GLY A 34 10.85 -22.71 -35.81
N ASN A 35 11.49 -23.87 -35.97
CA ASN A 35 12.89 -24.18 -35.67
C ASN A 35 13.83 -23.12 -36.28
N ARG A 36 14.55 -22.37 -35.44
CA ARG A 36 15.65 -21.51 -35.86
C ARG A 36 16.98 -22.18 -35.57
N THR A 37 17.72 -22.45 -36.63
CA THR A 37 19.05 -23.01 -36.63
C THR A 37 20.11 -22.00 -36.17
N LYS A 38 21.22 -22.51 -35.60
CA LYS A 38 22.35 -21.80 -34.95
C LYS A 38 23.20 -20.87 -35.84
N ALA A 39 22.75 -20.38 -37.00
CA ALA A 39 23.56 -19.68 -37.96
C ALA A 39 23.51 -18.13 -37.93
N ASP A 40 22.61 -17.49 -37.16
CA ASP A 40 22.39 -16.03 -37.27
C ASP A 40 23.00 -15.17 -36.12
N LEU A 41 24.05 -15.64 -35.48
CA LEU A 41 24.73 -14.96 -34.37
C LEU A 41 25.99 -14.20 -34.78
N ARG A 42 26.05 -13.58 -35.96
CA ARG A 42 27.16 -12.66 -36.30
C ARG A 42 26.68 -11.47 -37.12
N SER A 43 26.16 -10.45 -36.49
CA SER A 43 26.29 -9.04 -36.92
C SER A 43 25.61 -8.12 -35.86
N SER A 44 26.26 -7.89 -34.73
CA SER A 44 25.85 -6.81 -33.84
C SER A 44 26.53 -5.51 -34.31
N LYS A 45 25.84 -4.73 -35.12
CA LYS A 45 26.14 -3.31 -35.26
C LYS A 45 25.95 -2.64 -33.92
N LYS A 46 27.02 -2.06 -33.35
CA LYS A 46 26.97 -1.25 -32.12
C LYS A 46 25.86 -0.21 -32.27
N PRO A 47 24.94 -0.08 -31.30
CA PRO A 47 23.96 0.97 -31.37
C PRO A 47 24.66 2.32 -31.25
N ILE A 48 24.50 3.17 -32.24
CA ILE A 48 24.87 4.59 -32.19
C ILE A 48 23.93 5.23 -31.19
N PHE A 49 24.38 5.43 -29.95
CA PHE A 49 23.67 6.23 -28.97
C PHE A 49 23.62 7.68 -29.49
N LYS A 50 22.57 8.03 -30.23
CA LYS A 50 22.19 9.42 -30.40
C LYS A 50 21.86 9.94 -28.99
N ASN A 51 22.58 10.97 -28.54
CA ASN A 51 22.28 11.74 -27.32
C ASN A 51 20.86 12.31 -27.45
N ARG A 52 19.82 11.51 -27.16
CA ARG A 52 18.50 12.02 -26.84
C ARG A 52 18.64 12.65 -25.47
N PRO A 53 18.24 13.93 -25.31
CA PRO A 53 18.15 14.52 -23.99
C PRO A 53 17.31 13.55 -23.13
N LEU A 54 17.87 13.10 -22.01
CA LEU A 54 17.18 12.26 -21.05
C LEU A 54 15.87 12.98 -20.70
N LYS A 55 14.74 12.52 -21.24
CA LYS A 55 13.44 13.01 -20.82
C LYS A 55 13.38 12.75 -19.33
N LYS A 56 13.27 13.83 -18.54
CA LYS A 56 13.12 13.74 -17.08
C LYS A 56 12.03 12.73 -16.80
N ALA A 57 12.34 11.66 -16.08
CA ALA A 57 11.39 10.58 -15.82
C ALA A 57 10.24 11.16 -14.97
N VAL A 58 9.04 11.09 -15.50
CA VAL A 58 7.81 11.45 -14.78
C VAL A 58 7.15 10.15 -14.33
N LYS A 59 6.76 10.09 -13.07
CA LYS A 59 6.04 8.96 -12.48
C LYS A 59 4.70 9.42 -11.94
N VAL A 60 3.69 8.60 -12.15
CA VAL A 60 2.35 8.78 -11.61
C VAL A 60 2.01 7.63 -10.69
N GLY A 61 1.66 7.93 -9.45
CA GLY A 61 1.15 6.98 -8.48
C GLY A 61 -0.36 7.09 -8.35
N VAL A 62 -1.06 5.97 -8.31
CA VAL A 62 -2.50 5.87 -8.11
C VAL A 62 -2.78 4.95 -6.93
N ASP A 63 -3.51 5.46 -5.94
CA ASP A 63 -3.95 4.74 -4.76
C ASP A 63 -5.48 4.78 -4.67
N PHE A 64 -6.10 3.61 -4.63
CA PHE A 64 -7.53 3.45 -4.40
C PHE A 64 -7.74 3.11 -2.92
N GLY A 65 -7.76 4.15 -2.08
CA GLY A 65 -8.19 4.01 -0.70
C GLY A 65 -9.72 3.92 -0.60
N HIS A 66 -10.23 3.63 0.57
CA HIS A 66 -11.67 3.56 0.80
C HIS A 66 -12.34 4.92 0.57
N GLY A 67 -13.29 4.95 -0.36
CA GLY A 67 -14.06 6.16 -0.71
C GLY A 67 -13.26 7.30 -1.35
N GLN A 68 -11.96 7.14 -1.57
CA GLN A 68 -11.11 8.20 -2.11
C GLN A 68 -9.94 7.66 -2.94
N MET A 69 -9.87 8.08 -4.20
CA MET A 69 -8.69 7.87 -5.05
C MET A 69 -7.69 9.00 -4.83
N LYS A 70 -6.43 8.65 -4.63
CA LYS A 70 -5.32 9.60 -4.54
C LYS A 70 -4.42 9.45 -5.76
N LEU A 71 -4.06 10.56 -6.36
CA LEU A 71 -3.18 10.65 -7.51
C LEU A 71 -2.00 11.55 -7.14
N VAL A 72 -0.79 11.10 -7.47
CA VAL A 72 0.42 11.88 -7.29
C VAL A 72 1.26 11.82 -8.55
N MET A 73 1.79 12.96 -8.99
CA MET A 73 2.73 13.05 -10.10
C MET A 73 4.02 13.64 -9.59
N VAL A 74 5.12 12.92 -9.84
CA VAL A 74 6.47 13.36 -9.47
C VAL A 74 7.39 13.32 -10.69
N ARG A 75 8.36 14.22 -10.69
CA ARG A 75 9.39 14.31 -11.73
C ARG A 75 10.77 14.19 -11.11
N GLN A 76 11.63 13.44 -11.76
CA GLN A 76 13.03 13.40 -11.37
C GLN A 76 13.75 14.68 -11.83
N SER A 77 14.30 15.43 -10.88
CA SER A 77 15.08 16.65 -11.09
C SER A 77 16.58 16.34 -11.21
N PHE A 78 17.40 17.36 -11.46
CA PHE A 78 18.85 17.23 -11.44
C PHE A 78 19.34 16.79 -10.06
N GLY A 79 20.35 15.92 -10.01
CA GLY A 79 20.89 15.39 -8.74
C GLY A 79 20.05 14.28 -8.10
N ASN A 80 19.25 13.57 -8.87
CA ASN A 80 18.44 12.43 -8.43
C ASN A 80 17.37 12.79 -7.37
N ARG A 81 16.94 14.06 -7.33
CA ARG A 81 15.86 14.52 -6.45
C ARG A 81 14.51 14.35 -7.15
N TRP A 82 13.48 14.04 -6.36
CA TRP A 82 12.10 13.97 -6.82
C TRP A 82 11.35 15.23 -6.45
N GLU A 83 10.65 15.83 -7.39
CA GLU A 83 9.82 17.01 -7.22
C GLU A 83 8.36 16.63 -7.40
N LEU A 84 7.50 17.04 -6.45
CA LEU A 84 6.06 16.90 -6.59
C LEU A 84 5.57 17.89 -7.66
N MET A 85 4.94 17.36 -8.69
CA MET A 85 4.37 18.18 -9.78
C MET A 85 2.89 18.43 -9.58
N ASN A 86 2.15 17.40 -9.18
CA ASN A 86 0.70 17.48 -9.00
C ASN A 86 0.23 16.46 -7.99
N PHE A 87 -0.84 16.78 -7.27
CA PHE A 87 -1.51 15.92 -6.34
C PHE A 87 -3.02 16.15 -6.40
N ARG A 88 -3.80 15.06 -6.43
CA ARG A 88 -5.26 15.14 -6.45
C ARG A 88 -5.87 14.05 -5.57
N ARG A 89 -6.95 14.41 -4.91
CA ARG A 89 -7.86 13.46 -4.24
C ARG A 89 -9.22 13.56 -4.90
N VAL A 90 -9.81 12.41 -5.20
CA VAL A 90 -11.13 12.32 -5.82
C VAL A 90 -11.97 11.36 -5.00
N ALA A 91 -13.04 11.85 -4.42
CA ALA A 91 -13.99 11.03 -3.68
C ALA A 91 -14.77 10.14 -4.66
N TYR A 92 -15.10 8.91 -4.23
CA TYR A 92 -15.98 8.00 -4.95
C TYR A 92 -16.77 7.14 -3.96
N GLU A 93 -17.89 6.63 -4.42
CA GLU A 93 -18.66 5.67 -3.65
C GLU A 93 -18.14 4.24 -3.88
N GLU A 94 -18.24 3.40 -2.86
CA GLU A 94 -17.65 2.06 -2.86
C GLU A 94 -18.08 1.18 -4.04
N HIS A 95 -19.32 1.37 -4.53
CA HIS A 95 -19.84 0.62 -5.67
C HIS A 95 -19.06 0.87 -6.97
N VAL A 96 -18.38 2.03 -7.10
CA VAL A 96 -17.61 2.41 -8.29
C VAL A 96 -16.51 1.39 -8.59
N LEU A 97 -15.85 0.85 -7.56
CA LEU A 97 -14.78 -0.13 -7.74
C LEU A 97 -15.30 -1.56 -7.98
N ARG A 98 -16.57 -1.84 -7.68
CA ARG A 98 -17.14 -3.20 -7.78
C ARG A 98 -17.43 -3.60 -9.22
N ASP A 99 -17.94 -2.67 -10.03
CA ASP A 99 -18.24 -2.91 -11.44
C ASP A 99 -17.13 -2.35 -12.36
N ASN A 100 -16.68 -3.16 -13.32
CA ASN A 100 -15.58 -2.79 -14.20
C ASN A 100 -15.91 -1.63 -15.14
N THR A 101 -17.18 -1.54 -15.59
CA THR A 101 -17.62 -0.47 -16.49
C THR A 101 -17.72 0.85 -15.76
N THR A 102 -18.33 0.83 -14.58
CA THR A 102 -18.43 1.99 -13.70
C THR A 102 -17.05 2.48 -13.30
N PHE A 103 -16.14 1.55 -12.96
CA PHE A 103 -14.76 1.89 -12.61
C PHE A 103 -14.01 2.52 -13.80
N LEU A 104 -14.17 1.97 -15.01
CA LEU A 104 -13.54 2.53 -16.20
C LEU A 104 -14.05 3.95 -16.49
N ASN A 105 -15.38 4.15 -16.45
CA ASN A 105 -16.02 5.45 -16.70
C ASN A 105 -15.62 6.51 -15.68
N PHE A 106 -15.39 6.11 -14.43
CA PHE A 106 -14.85 6.97 -13.38
C PHE A 106 -13.37 7.30 -13.61
N LEU A 107 -12.56 6.29 -13.91
CA LEU A 107 -11.10 6.39 -13.94
C LEU A 107 -10.59 7.17 -15.17
N GLU A 108 -11.13 6.88 -16.36
CA GLU A 108 -10.61 7.39 -17.63
C GLU A 108 -10.57 8.91 -17.69
N PRO A 109 -11.66 9.68 -17.43
CA PRO A 109 -11.63 11.13 -17.51
C PRO A 109 -10.67 11.75 -16.49
N ILE A 110 -10.59 11.16 -15.27
CA ILE A 110 -9.73 11.66 -14.20
C ILE A 110 -8.26 11.48 -14.56
N LEU A 111 -7.86 10.30 -15.04
CA LEU A 111 -6.48 10.06 -15.44
C LEU A 111 -6.10 10.91 -16.66
N ARG A 112 -7.00 11.05 -17.62
CA ARG A 112 -6.77 11.83 -18.83
C ARG A 112 -6.52 13.31 -18.49
N ASP A 113 -7.32 13.87 -17.60
CA ASP A 113 -7.16 15.24 -17.11
C ASP A 113 -5.91 15.38 -16.22
N PHE A 114 -5.71 14.48 -15.26
CA PHE A 114 -4.57 14.53 -14.34
C PHE A 114 -3.23 14.39 -15.05
N CYS A 115 -3.10 13.47 -15.98
CA CYS A 115 -1.86 13.21 -16.73
C CYS A 115 -1.62 14.27 -17.82
N GLY A 116 -2.65 14.85 -18.41
CA GLY A 116 -2.55 15.87 -19.46
C GLY A 116 -1.57 15.44 -20.58
N SER A 117 -0.48 16.20 -20.75
CA SER A 117 0.58 15.91 -21.72
C SER A 117 1.54 14.77 -21.32
N TYR A 118 1.45 14.27 -20.08
CA TYR A 118 2.34 13.23 -19.54
C TYR A 118 1.75 11.82 -19.65
N ARG A 119 0.98 11.53 -20.70
CA ARG A 119 0.35 10.20 -20.91
C ARG A 119 1.36 9.04 -21.00
N GLY A 120 2.61 9.32 -21.32
CA GLY A 120 3.70 8.34 -21.35
C GLY A 120 4.52 8.29 -20.05
N ALA A 121 4.00 8.82 -18.94
CA ALA A 121 4.65 8.69 -17.63
C ALA A 121 4.60 7.25 -17.12
N ASP A 122 5.58 6.88 -16.30
CA ASP A 122 5.59 5.59 -15.59
C ASP A 122 4.44 5.57 -14.57
N LEU A 123 3.41 4.77 -14.83
CA LEU A 123 2.21 4.70 -14.00
C LEU A 123 2.27 3.51 -13.06
N TRP A 124 2.14 3.78 -11.77
CA TRP A 124 2.17 2.81 -10.69
C TRP A 124 0.85 2.80 -9.94
N VAL A 125 0.31 1.62 -9.66
CA VAL A 125 -0.95 1.44 -8.95
C VAL A 125 -0.71 0.70 -7.64
N LEU A 126 -1.32 1.15 -6.55
CA LEU A 126 -1.31 0.42 -5.28
C LEU A 126 -2.47 -0.58 -5.24
N LEU A 127 -2.16 -1.81 -4.88
CA LEU A 127 -3.14 -2.81 -4.46
C LEU A 127 -3.46 -2.62 -2.99
N SER A 128 -4.74 -2.79 -2.63
CA SER A 128 -5.16 -2.76 -1.23
C SER A 128 -4.38 -3.75 -0.38
N SER A 129 -4.04 -3.34 0.83
CA SER A 129 -3.31 -4.16 1.80
C SER A 129 -4.02 -5.46 2.16
N SER A 130 -5.35 -5.50 2.09
CA SER A 130 -6.16 -6.69 2.41
C SER A 130 -6.01 -7.79 1.37
N GLN A 131 -5.62 -7.44 0.14
CA GLN A 131 -5.51 -8.38 -0.98
C GLN A 131 -4.10 -8.97 -1.12
N VAL A 132 -3.12 -8.39 -0.43
CA VAL A 132 -1.72 -8.82 -0.54
C VAL A 132 -1.29 -9.51 0.74
N GLU A 133 -0.86 -10.75 0.61
CA GLU A 133 -0.20 -11.48 1.69
C GLU A 133 1.32 -11.24 1.59
N ILE A 134 1.93 -10.88 2.70
CA ILE A 134 3.37 -10.64 2.82
C ILE A 134 3.90 -11.61 3.87
N ARG A 135 4.86 -12.43 3.50
CA ARG A 135 5.47 -13.44 4.37
C ARG A 135 6.99 -13.38 4.32
N HIS A 136 7.61 -13.52 5.47
CA HIS A 136 9.03 -13.74 5.59
C HIS A 136 9.29 -15.25 5.64
N ILE A 137 10.08 -15.74 4.69
CA ILE A 137 10.47 -17.16 4.63
C ILE A 137 11.99 -17.29 4.62
N ARG A 138 12.48 -18.47 4.93
CA ARG A 138 13.89 -18.83 4.84
C ARG A 138 14.04 -20.02 3.91
N ILE A 139 14.86 -19.86 2.89
CA ILE A 139 15.17 -20.92 1.93
C ILE A 139 16.59 -21.44 2.15
N PRO A 140 16.91 -22.67 1.75
CA PRO A 140 18.29 -23.14 1.74
C PRO A 140 19.20 -22.22 0.93
N LYS A 141 20.48 -22.12 1.33
CA LYS A 141 21.46 -21.39 0.54
C LYS A 141 21.68 -22.13 -0.80
N VAL A 142 21.29 -21.50 -1.88
CA VAL A 142 21.39 -22.01 -3.24
C VAL A 142 22.08 -20.97 -4.13
N VAL A 143 22.55 -21.39 -5.30
CA VAL A 143 23.08 -20.47 -6.30
C VAL A 143 21.98 -19.55 -6.85
N LYS A 144 22.36 -18.35 -7.31
CA LYS A 144 21.43 -17.27 -7.71
C LYS A 144 20.32 -17.75 -8.66
N ASP A 145 20.65 -18.58 -9.63
CA ASP A 145 19.69 -19.05 -10.64
C ASP A 145 18.64 -20.03 -10.07
N GLN A 146 18.93 -20.63 -8.92
CA GLN A 146 18.02 -21.56 -8.23
C GLN A 146 17.14 -20.88 -7.16
N VAL A 147 17.40 -19.62 -6.81
CA VAL A 147 16.66 -18.91 -5.76
C VAL A 147 15.16 -18.87 -6.06
N SER A 148 14.78 -18.51 -7.31
CA SER A 148 13.36 -18.45 -7.69
C SER A 148 12.64 -19.78 -7.52
N ASN A 149 13.31 -20.88 -7.87
CA ASN A 149 12.77 -22.21 -7.72
C ASN A 149 12.65 -22.63 -6.24
N ALA A 150 13.68 -22.35 -5.44
CA ALA A 150 13.65 -22.60 -4.00
C ALA A 150 12.54 -21.81 -3.29
N VAL A 151 12.36 -20.53 -3.64
CA VAL A 151 11.26 -19.70 -3.13
C VAL A 151 9.91 -20.32 -3.50
N TYR A 152 9.71 -20.67 -4.76
CA TYR A 152 8.46 -21.25 -5.24
C TYR A 152 8.06 -22.52 -4.46
N TRP A 153 8.98 -23.47 -4.31
CA TRP A 153 8.70 -24.72 -3.61
C TRP A 153 8.49 -24.53 -2.10
N THR A 154 9.24 -23.60 -1.48
CA THR A 154 9.02 -23.26 -0.07
C THR A 154 7.65 -22.61 0.11
N CYS A 155 7.23 -21.70 -0.77
CA CYS A 155 5.91 -21.10 -0.70
C CYS A 155 4.79 -22.12 -0.89
N ARG A 156 4.93 -23.07 -1.81
CA ARG A 156 3.93 -24.15 -1.98
C ARG A 156 3.77 -24.98 -0.71
N LYS A 157 4.87 -25.22 0.00
CA LYS A 157 4.87 -26.04 1.23
C LYS A 157 4.33 -25.28 2.44
N GLU A 158 4.76 -24.03 2.63
CA GLU A 158 4.51 -23.27 3.86
C GLU A 158 3.29 -22.35 3.79
N ILE A 159 2.96 -21.83 2.60
CA ILE A 159 1.91 -20.82 2.41
C ILE A 159 0.71 -21.40 1.64
N GLN A 160 0.78 -22.64 1.19
CA GLN A 160 -0.25 -23.28 0.34
C GLN A 160 -0.54 -22.46 -0.94
N PHE A 161 0.50 -21.86 -1.50
CA PHE A 161 0.39 -21.01 -2.69
C PHE A 161 -0.17 -21.77 -3.90
N ASN A 162 -1.19 -21.19 -4.53
CA ASN A 162 -1.80 -21.72 -5.75
C ASN A 162 -1.50 -20.77 -6.93
N GLU A 163 -0.63 -21.20 -7.84
CA GLU A 163 -0.21 -20.43 -9.03
C GLU A 163 -1.33 -20.11 -10.02
N LYS A 164 -2.44 -20.86 -9.99
CA LYS A 164 -3.59 -20.60 -10.86
C LYS A 164 -4.43 -19.41 -10.37
N GLU A 165 -4.36 -19.11 -9.09
CA GLU A 165 -5.19 -18.10 -8.42
C GLU A 165 -4.38 -16.89 -7.94
N SER A 166 -3.08 -17.06 -7.72
CA SER A 166 -2.23 -16.04 -7.13
C SER A 166 -0.97 -15.78 -7.95
N ILE A 167 -0.51 -14.55 -7.91
CA ILE A 167 0.82 -14.14 -8.37
C ILE A 167 1.74 -14.15 -7.17
N LEU A 168 2.96 -14.64 -7.37
CA LEU A 168 4.03 -14.65 -6.38
C LEU A 168 5.18 -13.79 -6.87
N ASP A 169 5.66 -12.94 -5.97
CA ASP A 169 6.88 -12.17 -6.15
C ASP A 169 7.71 -12.17 -4.88
N TYR A 170 9.00 -11.86 -4.93
CA TYR A 170 9.85 -11.93 -3.75
C TYR A 170 11.03 -10.95 -3.81
N GLU A 171 11.52 -10.58 -2.62
CA GLU A 171 12.75 -9.81 -2.41
C GLU A 171 13.72 -10.62 -1.55
N VAL A 172 14.96 -10.78 -2.02
CA VAL A 172 16.04 -11.38 -1.22
C VAL A 172 16.56 -10.34 -0.25
N LEU A 173 16.47 -10.63 1.05
CA LEU A 173 16.90 -9.72 2.11
C LEU A 173 18.38 -9.91 2.48
N GLY A 174 18.92 -11.12 2.27
CA GLY A 174 20.30 -11.46 2.59
C GLY A 174 20.50 -12.88 3.07
N GLU A 175 21.73 -13.22 3.41
CA GLU A 175 22.07 -14.52 4.01
C GLU A 175 21.93 -14.42 5.54
N VAL A 176 21.42 -15.49 6.16
CA VAL A 176 21.25 -15.61 7.61
C VAL A 176 21.73 -17.01 8.05
N LEU A 177 22.15 -17.11 9.31
CA LEU A 177 22.41 -18.39 9.95
C LEU A 177 21.19 -18.78 10.80
N GLU A 178 20.68 -19.97 10.58
CA GLU A 178 19.63 -20.58 11.40
C GLU A 178 20.11 -21.94 11.85
N ASP A 179 20.24 -22.13 13.16
CA ASP A 179 20.81 -23.34 13.76
C ASP A 179 22.18 -23.71 13.15
N SER A 180 23.04 -22.69 12.93
CA SER A 180 24.35 -22.82 12.26
C SER A 180 24.31 -23.24 10.80
N ILE A 181 23.12 -23.32 10.18
CA ILE A 181 22.94 -23.64 8.77
C ILE A 181 22.75 -22.33 7.97
N PRO A 182 23.55 -22.10 6.92
CA PRO A 182 23.38 -20.92 6.09
C PRO A 182 22.08 -21.01 5.26
N LYS A 183 21.24 -20.00 5.41
CA LYS A 183 19.97 -19.83 4.67
C LYS A 183 19.91 -18.46 4.00
N ILE A 184 19.02 -18.33 3.03
CA ILE A 184 18.68 -17.05 2.41
C ILE A 184 17.35 -16.60 3.00
N SER A 185 17.35 -15.39 3.55
CA SER A 185 16.17 -14.68 4.04
C SER A 185 15.44 -14.02 2.87
N VAL A 186 14.15 -14.27 2.71
CA VAL A 186 13.36 -13.81 1.57
C VAL A 186 12.03 -13.27 2.06
N MET A 187 11.65 -12.09 1.59
CA MET A 187 10.30 -11.57 1.74
C MET A 187 9.49 -11.95 0.51
N VAL A 188 8.36 -12.61 0.72
CA VAL A 188 7.48 -13.10 -0.33
C VAL A 188 6.17 -12.32 -0.32
N TYR A 189 5.66 -12.06 -1.50
CA TYR A 189 4.43 -11.30 -1.74
C TYR A 189 3.52 -12.13 -2.63
N THR A 190 2.29 -12.34 -2.20
CA THR A 190 1.28 -12.98 -3.04
C THR A 190 0.06 -12.07 -3.18
N ALA A 191 -0.50 -12.05 -4.37
CA ALA A 191 -1.70 -11.27 -4.68
C ALA A 191 -2.64 -12.08 -5.59
N PRO A 192 -3.97 -11.87 -5.51
CA PRO A 192 -4.92 -12.54 -6.40
C PRO A 192 -4.66 -12.20 -7.87
N LEU A 193 -4.37 -13.21 -8.68
CA LEU A 193 -4.12 -13.07 -10.11
C LEU A 193 -5.28 -12.36 -10.83
N ARG A 194 -6.52 -12.70 -10.44
CA ARG A 194 -7.73 -12.09 -10.99
C ARG A 194 -7.75 -10.58 -10.80
N GLU A 195 -7.39 -10.10 -9.61
CA GLU A 195 -7.43 -8.68 -9.29
C GLU A 195 -6.33 -7.90 -10.04
N VAL A 196 -5.12 -8.45 -10.10
CA VAL A 196 -4.03 -7.85 -10.87
C VAL A 196 -4.40 -7.73 -12.35
N LYS A 197 -4.98 -8.79 -12.94
CA LYS A 197 -5.46 -8.77 -14.33
C LYS A 197 -6.60 -7.78 -14.53
N ARG A 198 -7.54 -7.72 -13.58
CA ARG A 198 -8.69 -6.80 -13.61
C ARG A 198 -8.21 -5.34 -13.67
N ILE A 199 -7.37 -4.94 -12.72
CA ILE A 199 -6.82 -3.58 -12.66
C ILE A 199 -6.04 -3.26 -13.95
N SER A 200 -5.13 -4.14 -14.36
CA SER A 200 -4.34 -3.95 -15.58
C SER A 200 -5.22 -3.76 -16.82
N SER A 201 -6.28 -4.56 -16.95
CA SER A 201 -7.23 -4.46 -18.07
C SER A 201 -8.01 -3.15 -18.07
N ILE A 202 -8.46 -2.67 -16.89
CA ILE A 202 -9.23 -1.41 -16.78
C ILE A 202 -8.36 -0.23 -17.17
N PHE A 203 -7.12 -0.17 -16.66
CA PHE A 203 -6.18 0.91 -17.01
C PHE A 203 -5.83 0.90 -18.51
N LEU A 204 -5.62 -0.30 -19.09
CA LEU A 204 -5.37 -0.43 -20.52
C LEU A 204 -6.55 0.07 -21.36
N LYS A 205 -7.78 -0.26 -20.97
CA LYS A 205 -9.00 0.23 -21.63
C LYS A 205 -9.15 1.76 -21.48
N ALA A 206 -8.73 2.33 -20.36
CA ALA A 206 -8.67 3.77 -20.17
C ALA A 206 -7.56 4.46 -21.00
N GLY A 207 -6.75 3.70 -21.73
CA GLY A 207 -5.65 4.21 -22.57
C GLY A 207 -4.34 4.44 -21.82
N PHE A 208 -4.16 3.81 -20.65
CA PHE A 208 -2.97 3.92 -19.82
C PHE A 208 -2.32 2.55 -19.58
N HIS A 209 -1.02 2.47 -19.84
CA HIS A 209 -0.23 1.28 -19.49
C HIS A 209 0.29 1.40 -18.07
N ILE A 210 0.00 0.41 -17.24
CA ILE A 210 0.58 0.31 -15.90
C ILE A 210 2.04 -0.13 -16.04
N THR A 211 2.96 0.64 -15.47
CA THR A 211 4.38 0.30 -15.36
C THR A 211 4.61 -0.72 -14.26
N GLY A 212 3.84 -0.63 -13.18
CA GLY A 212 3.89 -1.59 -12.09
C GLY A 212 2.72 -1.49 -11.13
N ILE A 213 2.52 -2.58 -10.39
CA ILE A 213 1.60 -2.67 -9.28
C ILE A 213 2.42 -2.84 -8.01
N SER A 214 2.08 -2.10 -6.98
CA SER A 214 2.80 -2.08 -5.72
C SER A 214 1.84 -2.20 -4.55
N THR A 215 2.37 -2.21 -3.34
CA THR A 215 1.58 -2.23 -2.09
C THR A 215 1.94 -1.04 -1.22
N PRO A 216 1.07 -0.63 -0.29
CA PRO A 216 1.41 0.41 0.68
C PRO A 216 2.70 0.13 1.45
N SER A 217 2.97 -1.14 1.78
CA SER A 217 4.21 -1.54 2.48
C SER A 217 5.47 -1.23 1.69
N PHE A 218 5.47 -1.48 0.38
CA PHE A 218 6.58 -1.11 -0.51
C PHE A 218 6.70 0.40 -0.71
N ALA A 219 5.57 1.09 -0.80
CA ALA A 219 5.58 2.54 -0.90
C ALA A 219 6.29 3.16 0.32
N VAL A 220 5.98 2.69 1.53
CA VAL A 220 6.64 3.09 2.77
C VAL A 220 8.13 2.72 2.77
N GLN A 221 8.48 1.50 2.36
CA GLN A 221 9.88 1.09 2.25
C GLN A 221 10.68 2.03 1.33
N ASN A 222 10.07 2.44 0.22
CA ASN A 222 10.71 3.38 -0.70
C ASN A 222 10.87 4.77 -0.09
N LEU A 223 9.94 5.25 0.76
CA LEU A 223 10.10 6.49 1.51
C LEU A 223 11.30 6.43 2.48
N ILE A 224 11.51 5.27 3.12
CA ILE A 224 12.67 5.05 3.99
C ILE A 224 13.95 4.97 3.14
N ARG A 225 13.95 4.24 2.04
CA ARG A 225 15.12 4.08 1.13
C ARG A 225 15.55 5.40 0.52
N THR A 226 14.62 6.26 0.15
CA THR A 226 14.88 7.59 -0.44
C THR A 226 15.18 8.68 0.59
N GLY A 227 15.06 8.39 1.90
CA GLY A 227 15.39 9.32 2.97
C GLY A 227 14.27 10.31 3.34
N TRP A 228 13.06 10.12 2.81
CA TRP A 228 11.87 10.89 3.23
C TRP A 228 11.48 10.54 4.66
N ILE A 229 11.55 9.26 5.01
CA ILE A 229 11.51 8.81 6.40
C ILE A 229 12.96 8.54 6.82
N LYS A 230 13.38 9.16 7.92
CA LYS A 230 14.76 9.04 8.42
C LYS A 230 15.09 7.57 8.71
N LYS A 231 16.19 7.09 8.11
CA LYS A 231 16.76 5.79 8.46
C LYS A 231 17.26 5.84 9.91
N ASP A 232 16.85 4.87 10.68
CA ASP A 232 17.39 4.65 12.01
C ASP A 232 18.09 3.28 12.04
N LYS A 233 19.10 3.12 12.90
CA LYS A 233 19.71 1.81 13.17
C LYS A 233 18.71 0.93 13.94
N ALA A 234 17.95 1.56 14.84
CA ALA A 234 16.89 0.89 15.57
C ALA A 234 15.68 0.58 14.69
N PRO A 235 14.94 -0.48 14.99
CA PRO A 235 13.72 -0.82 14.28
C PRO A 235 12.67 0.30 14.33
N VAL A 236 12.06 0.55 13.18
CA VAL A 236 11.00 1.55 12.98
C VAL A 236 9.73 0.84 12.56
N GLY A 237 8.64 1.06 13.29
CA GLY A 237 7.31 0.61 12.93
C GLY A 237 6.56 1.64 12.10
N VAL A 238 5.80 1.17 11.12
CA VAL A 238 4.86 2.00 10.36
C VAL A 238 3.52 1.28 10.34
N ILE A 239 2.49 1.94 10.86
CA ILE A 239 1.12 1.45 10.82
C ILE A 239 0.45 2.07 9.60
N HIS A 240 -0.12 1.23 8.76
CA HIS A 240 -1.03 1.64 7.71
C HIS A 240 -2.46 1.35 8.16
N LEU A 241 -3.25 2.39 8.38
CA LEU A 241 -4.67 2.28 8.72
C LEU A 241 -5.50 2.40 7.44
N ASP A 242 -6.23 1.34 7.13
CA ASP A 242 -7.23 1.32 6.06
C ASP A 242 -8.62 1.17 6.69
N GLU A 243 -9.66 1.09 5.90
CA GLU A 243 -11.05 1.05 6.37
C GLU A 243 -11.34 -0.17 7.24
N ASP A 244 -11.23 -1.36 6.66
CA ASP A 244 -11.56 -2.63 7.33
C ASP A 244 -10.33 -3.31 7.93
N TRP A 245 -9.13 -2.90 7.52
CA TRP A 245 -7.87 -3.55 7.85
C TRP A 245 -6.81 -2.53 8.22
N SER A 246 -5.91 -2.94 9.08
CA SER A 246 -4.68 -2.21 9.33
C SER A 246 -3.50 -3.12 9.06
N ARG A 247 -2.33 -2.55 8.87
CA ARG A 247 -1.10 -3.31 8.68
C ARG A 247 0.05 -2.66 9.43
N VAL A 248 0.73 -3.46 10.22
CA VAL A 248 1.98 -3.07 10.87
C VAL A 248 3.14 -3.55 10.01
N ASN A 249 4.02 -2.63 9.65
CA ASN A 249 5.27 -2.92 8.95
C ASN A 249 6.43 -2.51 9.84
N VAL A 250 7.45 -3.35 9.96
CA VAL A 250 8.66 -3.06 10.73
C VAL A 250 9.85 -3.06 9.78
N PHE A 251 10.68 -2.03 9.92
CA PHE A 251 11.89 -1.83 9.13
C PHE A 251 13.08 -1.67 10.08
N SER A 252 14.23 -2.25 9.74
CA SER A 252 15.51 -1.98 10.41
C SER A 252 16.58 -1.65 9.38
N SER A 253 17.35 -0.62 9.62
CA SER A 253 18.38 -0.14 8.69
C SER A 253 17.87 0.11 7.26
N GLY A 254 16.56 0.39 7.12
CA GLY A 254 15.90 0.58 5.83
C GLY A 254 15.51 -0.71 5.09
N GLN A 255 15.71 -1.86 5.72
CA GLN A 255 15.25 -3.15 5.21
C GLN A 255 13.91 -3.53 5.85
N PHE A 256 13.08 -4.20 5.08
CA PHE A 256 11.79 -4.70 5.52
C PHE A 256 12.01 -5.98 6.35
N ILE A 257 11.58 -5.95 7.61
CA ILE A 257 11.74 -7.10 8.51
C ILE A 257 10.45 -7.90 8.61
N MET A 258 9.32 -7.19 8.77
CA MET A 258 8.06 -7.81 9.11
C MET A 258 6.89 -7.03 8.55
N SER A 259 5.84 -7.75 8.15
CA SER A 259 4.51 -7.21 7.89
C SER A 259 3.45 -8.07 8.55
N GLY A 260 2.57 -7.43 9.30
CA GLY A 260 1.46 -8.11 9.99
C GLY A 260 0.12 -7.45 9.69
N PRO A 261 -0.83 -8.15 9.05
CA PRO A 261 -2.18 -7.63 8.87
C PRO A 261 -2.97 -7.72 10.18
N ILE A 262 -3.82 -6.73 10.41
CA ILE A 262 -4.77 -6.65 11.53
C ILE A 262 -6.17 -6.50 10.93
N LYS A 263 -7.08 -7.43 11.25
CA LYS A 263 -8.48 -7.41 10.78
C LYS A 263 -9.33 -6.39 11.55
N THR A 264 -8.85 -5.15 11.59
CA THR A 264 -9.52 -4.00 12.21
C THR A 264 -8.95 -2.76 11.56
N GLY A 265 -9.82 -1.83 11.18
CA GLY A 265 -9.44 -0.57 10.54
C GLY A 265 -10.25 0.59 11.10
N LEU A 266 -10.25 1.70 10.38
CA LEU A 266 -10.93 2.94 10.75
C LEU A 266 -12.45 2.75 10.92
N LYS A 267 -13.05 1.79 10.20
CA LYS A 267 -14.47 1.47 10.32
C LYS A 267 -14.87 1.12 11.76
N SER A 268 -14.03 0.40 12.47
CA SER A 268 -14.32 0.07 13.88
C SER A 268 -14.45 1.31 14.77
N LEU A 269 -13.76 2.40 14.44
CA LEU A 269 -13.84 3.67 15.16
C LEU A 269 -15.12 4.43 14.78
N THR A 270 -15.47 4.44 13.50
CA THR A 270 -16.74 5.05 13.05
C THR A 270 -17.96 4.28 13.55
N ASP A 271 -17.88 2.95 13.65
CA ASP A 271 -18.92 2.12 14.26
C ASP A 271 -19.11 2.48 15.74
N GLY A 272 -18.04 2.78 16.48
CA GLY A 272 -18.12 3.27 17.86
C GLY A 272 -18.87 4.60 17.97
N ILE A 273 -18.70 5.51 17.01
CA ILE A 273 -19.50 6.75 16.94
C ILE A 273 -20.96 6.41 16.64
N HIS A 274 -21.23 5.53 15.68
CA HIS A 274 -22.60 5.12 15.35
C HIS A 274 -23.32 4.48 16.54
N GLU A 275 -22.67 3.58 17.27
CA GLU A 275 -23.22 2.94 18.45
C GLU A 275 -23.54 3.96 19.54
N SER A 276 -22.57 4.82 19.87
CA SER A 276 -22.75 5.85 20.90
C SER A 276 -23.84 6.87 20.55
N MET A 277 -24.06 7.13 19.26
CA MET A 277 -25.08 8.07 18.78
C MET A 277 -26.48 7.43 18.68
N ARG A 278 -26.58 6.10 18.65
CA ARG A 278 -27.85 5.36 18.67
C ARG A 278 -28.41 5.21 20.10
N GLU A 279 -27.54 5.11 21.08
CA GLU A 279 -27.96 5.03 22.46
C GLU A 279 -28.49 6.40 22.94
N PRO A 280 -29.65 6.45 23.61
CA PRO A 280 -30.08 7.70 24.19
C PRO A 280 -29.04 8.14 25.22
N MET A 281 -28.47 9.32 25.03
CA MET A 281 -27.48 9.86 25.95
C MET A 281 -28.01 9.90 27.35
N THR A 282 -27.28 9.35 28.29
CA THR A 282 -27.64 9.41 29.71
C THR A 282 -27.61 10.87 30.18
N LYS A 283 -28.42 11.18 31.19
CA LYS A 283 -28.42 12.53 31.80
C LYS A 283 -27.02 12.98 32.18
N SER A 284 -26.21 12.06 32.70
CA SER A 284 -24.81 12.30 33.07
C SER A 284 -23.94 12.69 31.87
N SER A 285 -24.12 12.02 30.70
CA SER A 285 -23.37 12.36 29.49
C SER A 285 -23.75 13.74 28.94
N LEU A 286 -25.04 14.11 29.04
CA LEU A 286 -25.51 15.44 28.62
C LEU A 286 -25.03 16.55 29.56
N GLU A 287 -24.95 16.27 30.87
CA GLU A 287 -24.36 17.19 31.86
C GLU A 287 -22.87 17.40 31.58
N LEU A 288 -22.13 16.35 31.29
CA LEU A 288 -20.70 16.43 30.97
C LEU A 288 -20.43 17.27 29.70
N ILE A 289 -21.28 17.11 28.67
CA ILE A 289 -21.19 17.93 27.45
C ILE A 289 -21.45 19.41 27.76
N ARG A 290 -22.44 19.69 28.64
CA ARG A 290 -22.75 21.07 29.06
C ARG A 290 -21.65 21.70 29.90
N GLU A 291 -21.04 20.94 30.82
CA GLU A 291 -19.90 21.40 31.62
C GLU A 291 -18.68 21.73 30.76
N GLN A 292 -18.49 21.02 29.64
CA GLN A 292 -17.43 21.28 28.69
C GLN A 292 -17.75 22.37 27.64
N GLY A 293 -18.88 23.07 27.84
CA GLY A 293 -19.31 24.16 26.94
C GLY A 293 -19.99 23.68 25.66
N GLY A 294 -20.30 22.40 25.55
CA GLY A 294 -20.99 21.82 24.40
C GLY A 294 -22.54 21.89 24.58
N THR A 295 -23.24 21.98 23.48
CA THR A 295 -24.69 21.83 23.39
C THR A 295 -25.01 20.70 22.44
N TRP A 296 -25.52 19.59 22.96
CA TRP A 296 -26.02 18.51 22.14
C TRP A 296 -27.54 18.66 21.97
N GLU A 297 -27.99 19.03 20.80
CA GLU A 297 -29.39 18.89 20.42
C GLU A 297 -29.54 17.53 19.74
N ALA A 298 -30.14 16.57 20.47
CA ALA A 298 -30.54 15.31 19.84
C ALA A 298 -31.36 15.66 18.58
N ARG A 299 -30.93 15.26 17.42
CA ARG A 299 -31.71 15.39 16.18
C ARG A 299 -33.02 14.64 16.42
N GLN A 300 -34.09 15.41 16.67
CA GLN A 300 -35.44 14.91 16.71
C GLN A 300 -35.87 14.55 15.29
N GLY A 301 -35.54 13.35 14.86
CA GLY A 301 -35.92 12.85 13.56
C GLY A 301 -34.92 11.81 13.11
N GLY A 302 -35.21 10.59 13.40
CA GLY A 302 -34.63 9.28 13.05
C GLY A 302 -33.69 9.08 11.88
N GLU A 303 -33.01 10.09 11.37
CA GLU A 303 -31.96 9.92 10.38
C GLU A 303 -30.71 9.35 11.03
N SER A 304 -30.43 8.10 10.72
CA SER A 304 -29.18 7.46 11.12
C SER A 304 -28.01 8.23 10.51
N LEU A 305 -26.99 8.50 11.34
CA LEU A 305 -25.73 9.09 10.88
C LEU A 305 -25.17 8.26 9.74
N THR A 306 -24.72 8.90 8.66
CA THR A 306 -24.04 8.20 7.56
C THR A 306 -22.57 7.94 7.93
N ASP A 307 -21.94 6.91 7.31
CA ASP A 307 -20.51 6.61 7.52
C ASP A 307 -19.62 7.81 7.19
N VAL A 308 -20.01 8.60 6.18
CA VAL A 308 -19.28 9.83 5.80
C VAL A 308 -19.36 10.87 6.93
N GLN A 309 -20.50 11.00 7.58
CA GLN A 309 -20.68 11.93 8.69
C GLN A 309 -19.92 11.46 9.94
N ALA A 310 -20.01 10.17 10.30
CA ALA A 310 -19.25 9.60 11.40
C ALA A 310 -17.74 9.79 11.21
N ARG A 311 -17.27 9.59 9.99
CA ARG A 311 -15.85 9.82 9.64
C ARG A 311 -15.46 11.29 9.76
N ARG A 312 -16.32 12.22 9.31
CA ARG A 312 -16.06 13.66 9.50
C ARG A 312 -15.98 14.02 10.98
N ILE A 313 -16.87 13.50 11.80
CA ILE A 313 -16.83 13.67 13.26
C ILE A 313 -15.50 13.17 13.83
N MET A 314 -15.09 11.95 13.47
CA MET A 314 -13.84 11.36 13.94
C MET A 314 -12.62 12.22 13.58
N PHE A 315 -12.57 12.80 12.37
CA PHE A 315 -11.46 13.66 11.93
C PHE A 315 -11.60 15.13 12.30
N SER A 316 -12.67 15.53 12.99
CA SER A 316 -12.88 16.90 13.50
C SER A 316 -12.33 17.10 14.91
N LEU A 317 -11.45 16.21 15.37
CA LEU A 317 -10.78 16.33 16.67
C LEU A 317 -9.86 17.55 16.69
N HIS A 318 -10.05 18.42 17.67
CA HIS A 318 -9.24 19.61 17.87
C HIS A 318 -8.43 19.50 19.17
N PRO A 319 -7.15 19.92 19.18
CA PRO A 319 -6.30 19.87 20.39
C PRO A 319 -6.84 20.73 21.55
N ASP A 320 -7.61 21.76 21.25
CA ASP A 320 -8.18 22.70 22.22
C ASP A 320 -9.52 22.25 22.81
N SER A 321 -9.98 21.04 22.48
CA SER A 321 -11.23 20.44 22.96
C SER A 321 -12.49 21.30 22.74
N ARG A 322 -12.45 22.26 21.80
CA ARG A 322 -13.59 23.10 21.47
C ARG A 322 -14.76 22.29 20.91
N PRO A 323 -16.01 22.68 21.21
CA PRO A 323 -17.19 22.07 20.58
C PRO A 323 -17.18 22.26 19.06
N LEU A 324 -17.68 21.27 18.31
CA LEU A 324 -17.87 21.38 16.88
C LEU A 324 -18.89 22.49 16.53
N ALA A 325 -18.60 23.23 15.45
CA ALA A 325 -19.42 24.35 15.01
C ALA A 325 -20.74 23.89 14.37
N ARG A 326 -21.69 24.80 14.16
CA ARG A 326 -23.03 24.50 13.61
C ARG A 326 -23.00 23.90 12.21
N ASP A 327 -22.02 24.23 11.42
CA ASP A 327 -21.81 23.75 10.05
C ASP A 327 -21.02 22.44 9.98
N GLU A 328 -20.49 21.98 11.14
CA GLU A 328 -19.77 20.71 11.24
C GLU A 328 -20.73 19.55 11.60
N PRO A 329 -20.57 18.35 10.99
CA PRO A 329 -21.30 17.18 11.46
C PRO A 329 -20.94 16.91 12.92
N GLY A 330 -21.95 16.61 13.75
CA GLY A 330 -21.73 16.43 15.21
C GLY A 330 -21.68 17.74 15.99
N TYR A 331 -22.34 18.78 15.49
CA TYR A 331 -22.49 20.05 16.20
C TYR A 331 -22.72 19.88 17.71
N GLY A 332 -21.94 20.60 18.49
CA GLY A 332 -21.99 20.56 19.95
C GLY A 332 -21.20 19.44 20.61
N LEU A 333 -20.67 18.45 19.87
CA LEU A 333 -19.77 17.45 20.43
C LEU A 333 -18.39 18.09 20.69
N THR A 334 -17.83 17.78 21.84
CA THR A 334 -16.45 18.14 22.18
C THR A 334 -15.47 17.05 21.75
N THR A 335 -14.18 17.38 21.65
CA THR A 335 -13.12 16.41 21.41
C THR A 335 -13.16 15.25 22.41
N ASP A 336 -13.37 15.54 23.70
CA ASP A 336 -13.42 14.51 24.74
C ASP A 336 -14.62 13.59 24.58
N THR A 337 -15.76 14.13 24.16
CA THR A 337 -16.95 13.32 23.87
C THR A 337 -16.68 12.38 22.69
N ILE A 338 -16.08 12.88 21.62
CA ILE A 338 -15.73 12.06 20.44
C ILE A 338 -14.68 11.00 20.80
N LEU A 339 -13.67 11.37 21.58
CA LEU A 339 -12.66 10.42 22.06
C LEU A 339 -13.29 9.29 22.87
N ASN A 340 -14.21 9.61 23.79
CA ASN A 340 -14.92 8.59 24.58
C ASN A 340 -15.75 7.62 23.71
N MET A 341 -16.31 8.09 22.60
CA MET A 341 -17.05 7.24 21.66
C MET A 341 -16.13 6.26 20.92
N ILE A 342 -14.91 6.68 20.56
CA ILE A 342 -13.97 5.87 19.79
C ILE A 342 -12.97 5.12 20.67
N LEU A 343 -12.85 5.46 21.95
CA LEU A 343 -11.85 4.88 22.85
C LEU A 343 -11.93 3.35 22.94
N PRO A 344 -13.09 2.69 23.13
CA PRO A 344 -13.16 1.25 23.24
C PRO A 344 -12.66 0.51 21.97
N PRO A 345 -13.06 0.87 20.74
CA PRO A 345 -12.50 0.27 19.54
C PRO A 345 -11.04 0.64 19.29
N LEU A 346 -10.60 1.85 19.68
CA LEU A 346 -9.22 2.28 19.58
C LEU A 346 -8.29 1.46 20.48
N GLU A 347 -8.67 1.23 21.74
CA GLU A 347 -7.93 0.37 22.67
C GLU A 347 -7.79 -1.06 22.13
N LYS A 348 -8.87 -1.62 21.59
CA LYS A 348 -8.81 -2.94 20.92
C LYS A 348 -7.84 -2.97 19.76
N LEU A 349 -7.79 -1.89 18.97
CA LEU A 349 -6.85 -1.76 17.84
C LEU A 349 -5.41 -1.67 18.37
N VAL A 350 -5.14 -0.83 19.37
CA VAL A 350 -3.82 -0.67 19.99
C VAL A 350 -3.32 -2.00 20.55
N ILE A 351 -4.13 -2.71 21.34
CA ILE A 351 -3.76 -4.03 21.89
C ILE A 351 -3.40 -5.03 20.76
N ARG A 352 -4.14 -5.01 19.66
CA ARG A 352 -3.84 -5.89 18.51
C ARG A 352 -2.54 -5.50 17.81
N ILE A 353 -2.24 -4.21 17.72
CA ILE A 353 -0.98 -3.68 17.18
C ILE A 353 0.18 -4.12 18.08
N GLU A 354 0.08 -3.91 19.38
CA GLU A 354 1.08 -4.28 20.38
C GLU A 354 1.40 -5.77 20.32
N ARG A 355 0.38 -6.62 20.41
CA ARG A 355 0.57 -8.09 20.30
C ARG A 355 1.23 -8.50 18.99
N ARG A 356 0.91 -7.82 17.89
CA ARG A 356 1.54 -8.12 16.60
C ARG A 356 3.00 -7.71 16.57
N ILE A 357 3.34 -6.57 17.17
CA ILE A 357 4.71 -6.10 17.31
C ILE A 357 5.48 -7.04 18.23
N GLU A 358 4.99 -7.33 19.43
CA GLU A 358 5.63 -8.20 20.40
C GLU A 358 5.95 -9.57 19.84
N HIS A 359 4.98 -10.23 19.22
CA HIS A 359 5.15 -11.57 18.64
C HIS A 359 6.31 -11.65 17.64
N HIS A 360 6.62 -10.57 16.95
CA HIS A 360 7.66 -10.55 15.92
C HIS A 360 8.94 -9.83 16.37
N THR A 361 8.87 -8.96 17.39
CA THR A 361 10.05 -8.27 17.92
C THR A 361 10.79 -9.06 18.98
N LEU A 362 10.22 -10.15 19.50
CA LEU A 362 10.94 -11.09 20.37
C LEU A 362 12.24 -11.64 19.77
N SER A 363 12.37 -11.59 18.43
CA SER A 363 13.60 -11.96 17.71
C SER A 363 14.53 -10.76 17.42
N LEU A 364 14.16 -9.54 17.80
CA LEU A 364 14.97 -8.35 17.61
C LEU A 364 15.66 -8.01 18.92
N GLU A 365 16.99 -7.94 18.90
CA GLU A 365 17.82 -7.56 20.06
C GLU A 365 17.49 -6.13 20.57
N GLU A 366 17.04 -5.25 19.68
CA GLU A 366 16.60 -3.90 20.00
C GLU A 366 15.09 -3.74 19.78
N GLY A 367 14.37 -3.31 20.82
CA GLY A 367 12.93 -3.02 20.72
C GLY A 367 12.61 -1.88 19.75
N LEU A 368 11.33 -1.77 19.38
CA LEU A 368 10.82 -0.72 18.48
C LEU A 368 10.97 0.66 19.13
N LYS A 369 11.72 1.58 18.49
CA LYS A 369 11.97 2.93 19.05
C LYS A 369 11.07 4.01 18.51
N ARG A 370 10.47 3.81 17.32
CA ARG A 370 9.59 4.77 16.67
C ARG A 370 8.45 4.06 15.98
N LEU A 371 7.28 4.67 16.07
CA LEU A 371 6.07 4.24 15.38
C LEU A 371 5.55 5.43 14.58
N TYR A 372 5.31 5.22 13.29
CA TYR A 372 4.67 6.17 12.38
C TYR A 372 3.27 5.67 12.03
N LEU A 373 2.33 6.61 11.89
CA LEU A 373 0.96 6.38 11.49
C LEU A 373 0.72 7.01 10.12
#